data_a62b9fd0aaf14ed93bb99f3e7378d001
#
_entry.id   a62b9fd0aaf14ed93bb99f3e7378d001
#
_cell.length_a   1.000
_cell.length_b   1.000
_cell.length_c   1.000
_cell.angle_alpha   90.00
_cell.angle_beta   90.00
_cell.angle_gamma   90.00
#
_symmetry.space_group_name_H-M   'P 1'
#
loop_
_entity.id
_entity.type
_entity.pdbx_description
1 polymer ?
#
loop_
_entity_poly.entity_id
_entity_poly.type
_entity_poly.pdbx_seq_one_letter_code
_entity_poly.pdbx_strand_id
1 'polypeptide(L)'
;MSKGRKVRLIIFILLIVIISIYVSTHAKRKLIIRENILVGVKEGIFESRQSMRELIIPTGVKVLNEYAFIAYENLETVKFPDTLESIGKFSFAGCRKIEYINIPDKVKEIGEGAFYKCSNLKNIEFPEGLEKINAAAFKDCTALEKISIPLGVKEIGESAFSNCNNLTEMELNDGLKSIGSEAFLGCEKIKSIDIPDSVEQINTYAFKDCNKLSDIEMSKEIKYIEEGAFEGTKYYERGLWEDEDGVYIGNALIKYENKGSEIKVKDGTRVIASKACSNLPDLVTVELPESIIVVGDEAFANCKSLKNINMPQSLEDIEDRAFYECDIESVNISEKIKNIGSMAFANCRNLSDIDMEKTPDGLDAGVFENTYWLENLEKDEYGCKYFQDILLKYEHGAGYVKVREGTKSIGSEAFLNSEGLKSIEIPKSVEIIGREAFSGCKNLNECIFEEESNIKEIQLEAFIECKSLKEIEIPKSTKYLGVKAFEDCEALEKVVFKEGCDIRILNMGVFFGCTGLKEITLPSRLEEVHFAAFAYCKSLEKIRFPESMQYIDSLTITICKNLKQIEVPLSMKEDFAIIKKSLNSEKIYPKVIYY
;
A
#
# COMPACT_ATOMS: atom_id res chain seq x y z
N MET A 1 69.83 -3.30 12.66
CA MET A 1 69.09 -4.52 13.04
C MET A 1 69.92 -5.74 12.67
N SER A 2 70.20 -6.65 13.63
CA SER A 2 70.94 -7.87 13.38
C SER A 2 70.19 -8.80 12.41
N LYS A 3 70.91 -9.58 11.59
CA LYS A 3 70.33 -10.56 10.63
C LYS A 3 69.20 -11.41 11.25
N GLY A 4 69.33 -11.79 12.54
CA GLY A 4 68.32 -12.59 13.26
C GLY A 4 67.02 -11.85 13.54
N ARG A 5 67.04 -10.51 13.74
CA ARG A 5 65.79 -9.72 13.91
C ARG A 5 65.02 -9.55 12.61
N LYS A 6 65.72 -9.40 11.46
CA LYS A 6 65.08 -9.33 10.14
C LYS A 6 64.41 -10.66 9.76
N VAL A 7 65.05 -11.80 10.06
CA VAL A 7 64.45 -13.12 9.79
C VAL A 7 63.21 -13.35 10.68
N ARG A 8 63.26 -12.99 11.96
CA ARG A 8 62.07 -13.10 12.86
C ARG A 8 60.91 -12.21 12.41
N LEU A 9 61.19 -10.99 11.93
CA LEU A 9 60.16 -10.09 11.40
C LEU A 9 59.53 -10.63 10.12
N ILE A 10 60.32 -11.20 9.21
CA ILE A 10 59.82 -11.82 7.98
C ILE A 10 58.96 -13.05 8.29
N ILE A 11 59.39 -13.91 9.23
CA ILE A 11 58.60 -15.06 9.68
C ILE A 11 57.29 -14.60 10.33
N PHE A 12 57.30 -13.54 11.15
CA PHE A 12 56.13 -12.97 11.77
C PHE A 12 55.14 -12.39 10.75
N ILE A 13 55.65 -11.65 9.73
CA ILE A 13 54.81 -11.14 8.62
C ILE A 13 54.25 -12.27 7.78
N LEU A 14 55.05 -13.31 7.46
CA LEU A 14 54.56 -14.51 6.75
C LEU A 14 53.51 -15.26 7.56
N LEU A 15 53.65 -15.37 8.88
CA LEU A 15 52.65 -15.99 9.76
C LEU A 15 51.35 -15.18 9.76
N ILE A 16 51.41 -13.84 9.81
CA ILE A 16 50.23 -12.97 9.71
C ILE A 16 49.55 -13.13 8.36
N VAL A 17 50.32 -13.17 7.25
CA VAL A 17 49.77 -13.38 5.92
C VAL A 17 49.15 -14.77 5.79
N ILE A 18 49.79 -15.81 6.30
CA ILE A 18 49.27 -17.18 6.30
C ILE A 18 48.01 -17.29 7.17
N ILE A 19 48.00 -16.66 8.34
CA ILE A 19 46.81 -16.60 9.20
C ILE A 19 45.68 -15.83 8.51
N SER A 20 45.99 -14.70 7.86
CA SER A 20 45.00 -13.92 7.12
C SER A 20 44.43 -14.71 5.93
N ILE A 21 45.28 -15.42 5.17
CA ILE A 21 44.87 -16.30 4.09
C ILE A 21 44.04 -17.50 4.65
N TYR A 22 44.47 -18.10 5.77
CA TYR A 22 43.81 -19.21 6.40
C TYR A 22 42.42 -18.78 6.93
N VAL A 23 42.31 -17.63 7.60
CA VAL A 23 41.05 -17.06 8.07
C VAL A 23 40.13 -16.73 6.87
N SER A 24 40.68 -16.08 5.81
CA SER A 24 39.92 -15.76 4.61
C SER A 24 39.42 -17.02 3.87
N THR A 25 40.25 -18.07 3.76
CA THR A 25 39.88 -19.33 3.10
C THR A 25 38.92 -20.17 3.95
N HIS A 26 39.02 -20.13 5.30
CA HIS A 26 38.10 -20.81 6.20
C HIS A 26 36.75 -20.08 6.29
N ALA A 27 36.75 -18.73 6.27
CA ALA A 27 35.51 -17.96 6.17
C ALA A 27 34.76 -18.26 4.85
N LYS A 28 35.47 -18.29 3.72
CA LYS A 28 34.89 -18.66 2.42
C LYS A 28 34.29 -20.07 2.38
N ARG A 29 34.80 -21.02 3.17
CA ARG A 29 34.29 -22.40 3.22
C ARG A 29 33.00 -22.57 4.02
N LYS A 30 32.63 -21.57 4.83
CA LYS A 30 31.42 -21.61 5.68
C LYS A 30 30.24 -20.88 5.06
N LEU A 31 30.48 -19.89 4.18
CA LEU A 31 29.43 -19.13 3.54
C LEU A 31 28.94 -19.84 2.27
N ILE A 32 27.61 -19.81 2.06
CA ILE A 32 26.99 -20.31 0.84
C ILE A 32 26.72 -19.11 -0.06
N ILE A 33 27.49 -19.02 -1.15
CA ILE A 33 27.37 -17.95 -2.15
C ILE A 33 26.99 -18.60 -3.47
N ARG A 34 25.93 -18.10 -4.12
CA ARG A 34 25.46 -18.50 -5.44
C ARG A 34 25.28 -17.26 -6.28
N GLU A 35 25.91 -17.19 -7.45
CA GLU A 35 25.73 -16.06 -8.40
C GLU A 35 25.81 -14.66 -7.75
N ASN A 36 26.81 -14.43 -6.88
CA ASN A 36 26.99 -13.21 -6.09
C ASN A 36 25.95 -12.95 -5.00
N ILE A 37 25.07 -13.91 -4.70
CA ILE A 37 24.10 -13.85 -3.60
C ILE A 37 24.65 -14.65 -2.42
N LEU A 38 24.73 -14.03 -1.25
CA LEU A 38 25.06 -14.71 -0.01
C LEU A 38 23.77 -15.26 0.62
N VAL A 39 23.60 -16.57 0.51
CA VAL A 39 22.37 -17.28 0.94
C VAL A 39 22.38 -17.62 2.43
N GLY A 40 23.55 -17.74 3.05
CA GLY A 40 23.67 -18.10 4.46
C GLY A 40 24.95 -18.88 4.78
N VAL A 41 24.91 -19.70 5.83
CA VAL A 41 26.02 -20.51 6.32
C VAL A 41 25.69 -21.99 6.15
N LYS A 42 26.68 -22.84 5.77
CA LYS A 42 26.48 -24.30 5.59
C LYS A 42 25.90 -24.93 6.86
N GLU A 43 24.82 -25.71 6.69
CA GLU A 43 24.19 -26.49 7.77
C GLU A 43 25.17 -27.48 8.40
N GLY A 44 25.02 -27.70 9.71
CA GLY A 44 25.86 -28.59 10.52
C GLY A 44 26.55 -27.89 11.69
N ILE A 45 26.27 -26.59 11.88
CA ILE A 45 27.02 -25.76 12.83
C ILE A 45 26.06 -24.98 13.73
N PHE A 46 25.28 -25.67 14.55
CA PHE A 46 24.66 -25.05 15.73
C PHE A 46 25.71 -24.34 16.62
N GLU A 47 26.94 -24.86 16.66
CA GLU A 47 28.07 -24.23 17.31
C GLU A 47 28.49 -22.90 16.65
N SER A 48 28.28 -22.68 15.34
CA SER A 48 28.72 -21.47 14.67
C SER A 48 27.81 -20.26 14.89
N ARG A 49 26.49 -20.45 15.07
CA ARG A 49 25.57 -19.34 15.40
C ARG A 49 25.92 -18.71 16.76
N GLN A 50 26.24 -19.54 17.76
CA GLN A 50 26.60 -19.07 19.10
C GLN A 50 28.07 -18.62 19.23
N SER A 51 28.97 -19.08 18.35
CA SER A 51 30.40 -18.80 18.42
C SER A 51 30.86 -17.66 17.51
N MET A 52 30.08 -17.28 16.47
CA MET A 52 30.45 -16.25 15.51
C MET A 52 30.38 -14.85 16.14
N ARG A 53 31.52 -14.15 16.22
CA ARG A 53 31.61 -12.77 16.71
C ARG A 53 31.91 -11.78 15.61
N GLU A 54 32.62 -12.21 14.57
CA GLU A 54 32.97 -11.39 13.41
C GLU A 54 32.53 -12.07 12.12
N LEU A 55 31.88 -11.29 11.24
CA LEU A 55 31.48 -11.69 9.91
C LEU A 55 32.17 -10.81 8.88
N ILE A 56 32.97 -11.41 8.01
CA ILE A 56 33.56 -10.72 6.86
C ILE A 56 32.92 -11.29 5.60
N ILE A 57 32.14 -10.45 4.91
CA ILE A 57 31.48 -10.84 3.66
C ILE A 57 32.46 -10.63 2.51
N PRO A 58 32.72 -11.65 1.68
CA PRO A 58 33.72 -11.57 0.61
C PRO A 58 33.36 -10.54 -0.46
N THR A 59 34.39 -9.93 -1.06
CA THR A 59 34.24 -9.12 -2.26
C THR A 59 33.60 -9.92 -3.40
N GLY A 60 32.71 -9.29 -4.16
CA GLY A 60 31.94 -9.92 -5.24
C GLY A 60 30.54 -10.33 -4.82
N VAL A 61 30.22 -10.35 -3.50
CA VAL A 61 28.83 -10.48 -3.04
C VAL A 61 28.11 -9.17 -3.32
N LYS A 62 26.95 -9.24 -3.98
CA LYS A 62 26.09 -8.12 -4.32
C LYS A 62 24.81 -8.08 -3.49
N VAL A 63 24.29 -9.26 -3.14
CA VAL A 63 23.02 -9.39 -2.44
C VAL A 63 23.19 -10.28 -1.22
N LEU A 64 22.70 -9.83 -0.08
CA LEU A 64 22.45 -10.68 1.06
C LEU A 64 21.02 -11.23 0.97
N ASN A 65 20.90 -12.54 1.01
CA ASN A 65 19.58 -13.18 0.97
C ASN A 65 18.80 -12.93 2.25
N GLU A 66 17.51 -13.15 2.15
CA GLU A 66 16.62 -13.11 3.31
C GLU A 66 17.08 -14.09 4.40
N TYR A 67 16.97 -13.69 5.67
CA TYR A 67 17.27 -14.49 6.86
C TYR A 67 18.72 -15.01 6.95
N ALA A 68 19.68 -14.53 6.14
CA ALA A 68 21.01 -15.12 6.00
C ALA A 68 21.76 -15.26 7.33
N PHE A 69 21.63 -14.32 8.26
CA PHE A 69 22.28 -14.28 9.57
C PHE A 69 21.26 -14.03 10.72
N ILE A 70 20.02 -14.47 10.54
CA ILE A 70 19.00 -14.30 11.59
C ILE A 70 19.43 -14.99 12.90
N ALA A 71 19.27 -14.28 14.04
CA ALA A 71 19.55 -14.74 15.39
C ALA A 71 21.01 -15.17 15.66
N TYR A 72 21.98 -14.53 15.01
CA TYR A 72 23.39 -14.63 15.38
C TYR A 72 23.68 -13.72 16.56
N GLU A 73 23.15 -14.07 17.73
CA GLU A 73 23.10 -13.23 18.94
C GLU A 73 24.45 -12.76 19.44
N ASN A 74 25.55 -13.48 19.15
CA ASN A 74 26.90 -13.15 19.55
C ASN A 74 27.73 -12.43 18.48
N LEU A 75 27.13 -12.11 17.34
CA LEU A 75 27.79 -11.36 16.25
C LEU A 75 27.99 -9.90 16.71
N GLU A 76 29.26 -9.49 16.79
CA GLU A 76 29.70 -8.17 17.28
C GLU A 76 30.05 -7.24 16.13
N THR A 77 30.67 -7.78 15.07
CA THR A 77 31.14 -6.99 13.92
C THR A 77 30.77 -7.60 12.59
N VAL A 78 30.33 -6.76 11.65
CA VAL A 78 30.06 -7.14 10.28
C VAL A 78 30.86 -6.22 9.34
N LYS A 79 31.61 -6.82 8.41
CA LYS A 79 32.32 -6.09 7.36
C LYS A 79 31.66 -6.43 6.02
N PHE A 80 31.01 -5.45 5.45
CA PHE A 80 30.41 -5.53 4.12
C PHE A 80 31.45 -5.23 3.04
N PRO A 81 31.35 -5.84 1.85
CA PRO A 81 32.18 -5.47 0.70
C PRO A 81 31.57 -4.27 -0.04
N ASP A 82 32.40 -3.47 -0.69
CA ASP A 82 31.98 -2.32 -1.52
C ASP A 82 31.14 -2.75 -2.76
N THR A 83 31.02 -4.06 -3.00
CA THR A 83 30.22 -4.63 -4.08
C THR A 83 28.77 -4.89 -3.69
N LEU A 84 28.42 -4.73 -2.40
CA LEU A 84 27.07 -5.00 -1.90
C LEU A 84 26.07 -3.97 -2.44
N GLU A 85 24.96 -4.43 -3.01
CA GLU A 85 23.91 -3.63 -3.62
C GLU A 85 22.58 -3.71 -2.85
N SER A 86 22.34 -4.84 -2.11
CA SER A 86 21.09 -5.05 -1.37
C SER A 86 21.30 -5.90 -0.11
N ILE A 87 20.58 -5.53 0.95
CA ILE A 87 20.49 -6.24 2.23
C ILE A 87 19.09 -6.83 2.37
N GLY A 88 18.97 -8.16 2.34
CA GLY A 88 17.72 -8.88 2.32
C GLY A 88 16.92 -8.81 3.61
N LYS A 89 15.65 -9.19 3.52
CA LYS A 89 14.67 -9.23 4.60
C LYS A 89 15.17 -10.06 5.79
N PHE A 90 15.07 -9.51 7.00
CA PHE A 90 15.49 -10.12 8.28
C PHE A 90 16.92 -10.68 8.30
N SER A 91 17.80 -10.22 7.44
CA SER A 91 19.13 -10.82 7.26
C SER A 91 20.00 -10.79 8.50
N PHE A 92 19.88 -9.78 9.36
CA PHE A 92 20.58 -9.65 10.65
C PHE A 92 19.62 -9.55 11.84
N ALA A 93 18.36 -9.94 11.67
CA ALA A 93 17.40 -9.84 12.75
C ALA A 93 17.84 -10.63 13.99
N GLY A 94 17.81 -9.99 15.16
CA GLY A 94 18.22 -10.59 16.43
C GLY A 94 19.74 -10.70 16.64
N CYS A 95 20.56 -10.02 15.86
CA CYS A 95 22.01 -9.91 16.10
C CYS A 95 22.28 -8.88 17.22
N ARG A 96 21.99 -9.27 18.46
CA ARG A 96 21.88 -8.37 19.62
C ARG A 96 23.17 -7.69 20.04
N LYS A 97 24.35 -8.19 19.63
CA LYS A 97 25.66 -7.64 20.04
C LYS A 97 26.30 -6.71 19.03
N ILE A 98 25.71 -6.53 17.84
CA ILE A 98 26.21 -5.55 16.88
C ILE A 98 26.02 -4.16 17.49
N GLU A 99 27.12 -3.40 17.60
CA GLU A 99 27.12 -2.03 18.13
C GLU A 99 27.17 -0.95 17.03
N TYR A 100 27.75 -1.28 15.89
CA TYR A 100 27.94 -0.36 14.79
C TYR A 100 27.80 -1.06 13.44
N ILE A 101 27.12 -0.40 12.51
CA ILE A 101 26.98 -0.84 11.11
C ILE A 101 27.31 0.32 10.18
N ASN A 102 28.19 0.06 9.21
CA ASN A 102 28.45 0.95 8.08
C ASN A 102 27.87 0.29 6.82
N ILE A 103 26.87 0.90 6.20
CA ILE A 103 26.25 0.41 4.97
C ILE A 103 27.05 0.89 3.77
N PRO A 104 27.51 0.00 2.85
CA PRO A 104 28.30 0.39 1.69
C PRO A 104 27.55 1.28 0.69
N ASP A 105 28.29 2.15 -0.02
CA ASP A 105 27.74 3.18 -0.91
C ASP A 105 26.84 2.67 -2.05
N LYS A 106 26.97 1.39 -2.44
CA LYS A 106 26.16 0.80 -3.52
C LYS A 106 24.84 0.24 -3.05
N VAL A 107 24.61 0.17 -1.75
CA VAL A 107 23.33 -0.33 -1.20
C VAL A 107 22.26 0.72 -1.43
N LYS A 108 21.22 0.34 -2.14
CA LYS A 108 20.06 1.19 -2.45
C LYS A 108 18.85 0.90 -1.57
N GLU A 109 18.79 -0.30 -1.01
CA GLU A 109 17.66 -0.76 -0.24
C GLU A 109 18.09 -1.57 0.97
N ILE A 110 17.48 -1.28 2.12
CA ILE A 110 17.56 -2.08 3.34
C ILE A 110 16.22 -2.82 3.49
N GLY A 111 16.26 -4.14 3.44
CA GLY A 111 15.08 -5.00 3.46
C GLY A 111 14.28 -4.92 4.75
N GLU A 112 13.03 -5.39 4.69
CA GLU A 112 12.13 -5.48 5.83
C GLU A 112 12.79 -6.20 7.00
N GLY A 113 12.74 -5.60 8.20
CA GLY A 113 13.30 -6.18 9.43
C GLY A 113 14.80 -6.52 9.37
N ALA A 114 15.57 -5.97 8.43
CA ALA A 114 16.96 -6.39 8.20
C ALA A 114 17.81 -6.38 9.46
N PHE A 115 17.63 -5.40 10.35
CA PHE A 115 18.30 -5.25 11.65
C PHE A 115 17.31 -5.30 12.83
N TYR A 116 16.16 -5.94 12.64
CA TYR A 116 15.16 -6.09 13.70
C TYR A 116 15.78 -6.69 14.97
N LYS A 117 15.54 -6.06 16.13
CA LYS A 117 16.10 -6.48 17.43
C LYS A 117 17.65 -6.52 17.52
N CYS A 118 18.37 -5.70 16.78
CA CYS A 118 19.78 -5.44 17.01
C CYS A 118 19.90 -4.49 18.21
N SER A 119 19.59 -4.98 19.42
CA SER A 119 19.34 -4.17 20.62
C SER A 119 20.54 -3.37 21.13
N ASN A 120 21.78 -3.71 20.74
CA ASN A 120 22.99 -2.96 21.09
C ASN A 120 23.49 -2.04 19.98
N LEU A 121 22.81 -1.99 18.82
CA LEU A 121 23.19 -1.11 17.72
C LEU A 121 23.02 0.35 18.14
N LYS A 122 24.13 1.06 18.31
CA LYS A 122 24.19 2.45 18.78
C LYS A 122 24.18 3.45 17.63
N ASN A 123 24.90 3.14 16.57
CA ASN A 123 25.06 4.02 15.41
C ASN A 123 24.99 3.23 14.10
N ILE A 124 24.42 3.89 13.13
CA ILE A 124 24.39 3.41 11.74
C ILE A 124 24.74 4.56 10.80
N GLU A 125 25.57 4.29 9.81
CA GLU A 125 25.86 5.21 8.72
C GLU A 125 25.17 4.71 7.46
N PHE A 126 24.28 5.53 6.91
CA PHE A 126 23.59 5.28 5.66
C PHE A 126 24.37 5.88 4.49
N PRO A 127 24.46 5.19 3.33
CA PRO A 127 25.05 5.76 2.13
C PRO A 127 24.13 6.82 1.51
N GLU A 128 24.70 7.83 0.87
CA GLU A 128 23.96 8.88 0.16
C GLU A 128 23.03 8.32 -0.94
N GLY A 129 23.41 7.18 -1.53
CA GLY A 129 22.65 6.51 -2.58
C GLY A 129 21.49 5.64 -2.09
N LEU A 130 21.21 5.59 -0.79
CA LEU A 130 20.10 4.80 -0.24
C LEU A 130 18.76 5.38 -0.71
N GLU A 131 17.93 4.55 -1.31
CA GLU A 131 16.62 4.95 -1.86
C GLU A 131 15.47 4.51 -0.97
N LYS A 132 15.66 3.45 -0.14
CA LYS A 132 14.56 2.85 0.62
C LYS A 132 15.00 2.24 1.95
N ILE A 133 14.25 2.58 3.01
CA ILE A 133 14.28 1.94 4.33
C ILE A 133 12.94 1.25 4.52
N ASN A 134 12.91 -0.09 4.44
CA ASN A 134 11.66 -0.85 4.50
C ASN A 134 11.11 -1.00 5.91
N ALA A 135 9.91 -1.61 5.99
CA ALA A 135 9.20 -1.83 7.23
C ALA A 135 10.07 -2.56 8.27
N ALA A 136 9.96 -2.13 9.54
CA ALA A 136 10.63 -2.71 10.69
C ALA A 136 12.17 -2.85 10.58
N ALA A 137 12.82 -2.17 9.62
CA ALA A 137 14.25 -2.37 9.31
C ALA A 137 15.15 -2.27 10.55
N PHE A 138 14.85 -1.35 11.48
CA PHE A 138 15.57 -1.11 12.74
C PHE A 138 14.65 -1.19 13.97
N LYS A 139 13.47 -1.82 13.84
CA LYS A 139 12.54 -1.98 14.97
C LYS A 139 13.23 -2.69 16.14
N ASP A 140 13.02 -2.19 17.37
CA ASP A 140 13.62 -2.69 18.61
C ASP A 140 15.17 -2.56 18.68
N CYS A 141 15.78 -1.65 17.91
CA CYS A 141 17.18 -1.26 18.07
C CYS A 141 17.30 -0.29 19.25
N THR A 142 17.08 -0.81 20.47
CA THR A 142 16.87 0.00 21.68
C THR A 142 18.07 0.86 22.08
N ALA A 143 19.28 0.54 21.63
CA ALA A 143 20.50 1.33 21.91
C ALA A 143 20.78 2.43 20.87
N LEU A 144 20.02 2.51 19.77
CA LEU A 144 20.27 3.46 18.68
C LEU A 144 20.09 4.89 19.19
N GLU A 145 21.13 5.73 19.04
CA GLU A 145 21.20 7.07 19.61
C GLU A 145 20.97 8.18 18.59
N LYS A 146 21.40 7.96 17.35
CA LYS A 146 21.34 8.96 16.28
C LYS A 146 21.05 8.33 14.92
N ILE A 147 20.27 9.04 14.09
CA ILE A 147 20.07 8.74 12.67
C ILE A 147 20.09 10.01 11.82
N SER A 148 20.59 9.91 10.59
CA SER A 148 20.48 10.93 9.57
C SER A 148 19.97 10.24 8.28
N ILE A 149 18.79 10.62 7.82
CA ILE A 149 18.13 9.99 6.66
C ILE A 149 18.69 10.61 5.37
N PRO A 150 19.27 9.80 4.44
CA PRO A 150 19.87 10.30 3.21
C PRO A 150 18.85 10.89 2.24
N LEU A 151 19.28 11.84 1.40
CA LEU A 151 18.43 12.57 0.44
C LEU A 151 17.70 11.66 -0.57
N GLY A 152 18.25 10.46 -0.85
CA GLY A 152 17.63 9.47 -1.74
C GLY A 152 16.33 8.87 -1.20
N VAL A 153 16.18 8.79 0.12
CA VAL A 153 15.04 8.18 0.78
C VAL A 153 13.81 9.07 0.68
N LYS A 154 12.76 8.56 0.04
CA LYS A 154 11.46 9.27 -0.13
C LYS A 154 10.42 8.85 0.88
N GLU A 155 10.57 7.68 1.48
CA GLU A 155 9.64 7.10 2.43
C GLU A 155 10.39 6.35 3.53
N ILE A 156 9.98 6.57 4.78
CA ILE A 156 10.38 5.75 5.93
C ILE A 156 9.30 4.69 6.11
N GLY A 157 9.68 3.41 6.05
CA GLY A 157 8.76 2.29 6.12
C GLY A 157 8.04 2.14 7.46
N GLU A 158 6.96 1.37 7.46
CA GLU A 158 6.18 1.04 8.67
C GLU A 158 7.07 0.49 9.78
N SER A 159 6.89 1.00 11.01
CA SER A 159 7.65 0.60 12.21
C SER A 159 9.19 0.64 12.05
N ALA A 160 9.75 1.33 11.05
CA ALA A 160 11.17 1.21 10.67
C ALA A 160 12.13 1.46 11.84
N PHE A 161 11.83 2.39 12.74
CA PHE A 161 12.60 2.73 13.95
C PHE A 161 11.77 2.59 15.24
N SER A 162 10.66 1.84 15.19
CA SER A 162 9.80 1.63 16.36
C SER A 162 10.59 1.04 17.52
N ASN A 163 10.37 1.57 18.75
CA ASN A 163 11.07 1.21 19.98
C ASN A 163 12.59 1.46 19.96
N CYS A 164 13.09 2.42 19.19
CA CYS A 164 14.46 2.92 19.32
C CYS A 164 14.52 3.88 20.53
N ASN A 165 14.35 3.33 21.74
CA ASN A 165 14.09 4.09 22.97
C ASN A 165 15.24 5.04 23.38
N ASN A 166 16.46 4.84 22.87
CA ASN A 166 17.60 5.71 23.11
C ASN A 166 17.83 6.78 22.04
N LEU A 167 17.01 6.80 20.97
CA LEU A 167 17.14 7.77 19.89
C LEU A 167 16.90 9.18 20.42
N THR A 168 17.93 10.03 20.32
CA THR A 168 17.91 11.42 20.79
C THR A 168 18.06 12.45 19.69
N GLU A 169 18.74 12.06 18.59
CA GLU A 169 19.02 12.93 17.45
C GLU A 169 18.51 12.27 16.16
N MET A 170 17.71 13.01 15.42
CA MET A 170 17.15 12.56 14.16
C MET A 170 17.16 13.70 13.14
N GLU A 171 17.78 13.45 11.99
CA GLU A 171 17.79 14.38 10.87
C GLU A 171 17.00 13.75 9.71
N LEU A 172 15.93 14.41 9.30
CA LEU A 172 15.14 14.05 8.12
C LEU A 172 15.64 14.85 6.91
N ASN A 173 15.59 14.25 5.73
CA ASN A 173 16.07 14.91 4.51
C ASN A 173 14.98 15.73 3.81
N ASP A 174 15.38 16.78 3.06
CA ASP A 174 14.49 17.67 2.29
C ASP A 174 13.82 17.01 1.07
N GLY A 175 13.97 15.72 0.88
CA GLY A 175 13.33 14.97 -0.20
C GLY A 175 12.31 13.94 0.29
N LEU A 176 12.20 13.77 1.62
CA LEU A 176 11.28 12.82 2.24
C LEU A 176 9.83 13.22 1.96
N LYS A 177 8.98 12.27 1.53
CA LYS A 177 7.58 12.50 1.19
C LYS A 177 6.61 11.97 2.24
N SER A 178 6.94 10.84 2.85
CA SER A 178 6.06 10.21 3.85
C SER A 178 6.83 9.57 4.99
N ILE A 179 6.19 9.59 6.17
CA ILE A 179 6.63 8.89 7.37
C ILE A 179 5.61 7.79 7.64
N GLY A 180 6.06 6.53 7.59
CA GLY A 180 5.22 5.34 7.69
C GLY A 180 4.56 5.15 9.05
N SER A 181 3.54 4.30 9.10
CA SER A 181 2.84 3.95 10.32
C SER A 181 3.82 3.42 11.38
N GLU A 182 3.66 3.87 12.63
CA GLU A 182 4.52 3.47 13.76
C GLU A 182 6.04 3.71 13.52
N ALA A 183 6.45 4.48 12.53
CA ALA A 183 7.86 4.58 12.12
C ALA A 183 8.80 4.89 13.29
N PHE A 184 8.38 5.74 14.22
CA PHE A 184 9.11 6.15 15.43
C PHE A 184 8.32 5.88 16.71
N LEU A 185 7.35 4.95 16.68
CA LEU A 185 6.57 4.57 17.86
C LEU A 185 7.50 4.23 19.03
N GLY A 186 7.27 4.85 20.22
CA GLY A 186 8.03 4.55 21.42
C GLY A 186 9.49 5.04 21.41
N CYS A 187 9.87 5.98 20.55
CA CYS A 187 11.18 6.62 20.59
C CYS A 187 11.21 7.65 21.73
N GLU A 188 11.25 7.16 22.98
CA GLU A 188 10.99 7.92 24.19
C GLU A 188 11.94 9.09 24.47
N LYS A 189 13.14 9.13 23.86
CA LYS A 189 14.16 10.14 24.15
C LYS A 189 14.23 11.30 23.15
N ILE A 190 13.56 11.23 22.02
CA ILE A 190 13.46 12.33 21.06
C ILE A 190 12.81 13.53 21.74
N LYS A 191 13.45 14.72 21.67
CA LYS A 191 12.94 15.95 22.29
C LYS A 191 12.37 16.94 21.29
N SER A 192 12.96 16.99 20.12
CA SER A 192 12.58 17.88 19.03
C SER A 192 12.66 17.16 17.70
N ILE A 193 11.84 17.58 16.76
CA ILE A 193 11.89 17.14 15.36
C ILE A 193 11.56 18.32 14.44
N ASP A 194 12.32 18.40 13.35
CA ASP A 194 12.02 19.25 12.20
C ASP A 194 11.53 18.34 11.06
N ILE A 195 10.26 18.53 10.66
CA ILE A 195 9.64 17.79 9.57
C ILE A 195 9.74 18.65 8.32
N PRO A 196 10.57 18.26 7.34
CA PRO A 196 10.84 19.06 6.15
C PRO A 196 9.59 19.39 5.34
N ASP A 197 9.59 20.54 4.64
CA ASP A 197 8.49 20.98 3.78
C ASP A 197 8.17 19.99 2.64
N SER A 198 9.08 19.05 2.34
CA SER A 198 8.83 17.99 1.36
C SER A 198 7.85 16.91 1.84
N VAL A 199 7.64 16.77 3.17
CA VAL A 199 6.76 15.75 3.76
C VAL A 199 5.31 16.16 3.59
N GLU A 200 4.56 15.31 2.92
CA GLU A 200 3.13 15.49 2.63
C GLU A 200 2.24 14.62 3.52
N GLN A 201 2.79 13.51 4.09
CA GLN A 201 2.02 12.53 4.85
C GLN A 201 2.76 12.00 6.07
N ILE A 202 2.04 11.95 7.21
CA ILE A 202 2.47 11.30 8.46
C ILE A 202 1.41 10.27 8.82
N ASN A 203 1.79 8.99 8.79
CA ASN A 203 0.86 7.88 8.96
C ASN A 203 0.56 7.56 10.44
N THR A 204 -0.37 6.62 10.62
CA THR A 204 -0.92 6.21 11.91
C THR A 204 0.17 5.91 12.93
N TYR A 205 0.07 6.52 14.13
CA TYR A 205 0.97 6.32 15.26
C TYR A 205 2.46 6.60 14.98
N ALA A 206 2.79 7.37 13.96
CA ALA A 206 4.18 7.56 13.51
C ALA A 206 5.13 7.99 14.63
N PHE A 207 4.71 8.89 15.53
CA PHE A 207 5.47 9.38 16.69
C PHE A 207 4.77 9.09 18.03
N LYS A 208 3.83 8.13 18.03
CA LYS A 208 3.13 7.77 19.27
C LYS A 208 4.10 7.35 20.35
N ASP A 209 3.82 7.77 21.59
CA ASP A 209 4.63 7.48 22.78
C ASP A 209 6.08 7.99 22.70
N CYS A 210 6.38 8.99 21.88
CA CYS A 210 7.61 9.76 21.95
C CYS A 210 7.52 10.73 23.15
N ASN A 211 7.54 10.18 24.37
CA ASN A 211 7.15 10.86 25.61
C ASN A 211 7.92 12.14 25.95
N LYS A 212 9.09 12.38 25.34
CA LYS A 212 9.87 13.60 25.53
C LYS A 212 9.75 14.61 24.42
N LEU A 213 9.09 14.25 23.31
CA LEU A 213 8.92 15.12 22.15
C LEU A 213 8.02 16.31 22.54
N SER A 214 8.63 17.49 22.64
CA SER A 214 7.98 18.72 23.09
C SER A 214 8.15 19.89 22.12
N ASP A 215 8.94 19.71 21.07
CA ASP A 215 9.22 20.72 20.06
C ASP A 215 9.11 20.08 18.66
N ILE A 216 8.16 20.58 17.86
CA ILE A 216 7.83 20.00 16.56
C ILE A 216 7.71 21.16 15.57
N GLU A 217 8.66 21.24 14.64
CA GLU A 217 8.51 22.06 13.44
C GLU A 217 7.83 21.20 12.35
N MET A 218 6.67 21.69 11.87
CA MET A 218 5.83 20.95 10.93
C MET A 218 6.02 21.46 9.51
N SER A 219 6.06 20.55 8.54
CA SER A 219 5.97 20.83 7.12
C SER A 219 4.81 21.78 6.81
N LYS A 220 5.05 22.80 5.99
CA LYS A 220 4.00 23.69 5.49
C LYS A 220 3.15 23.05 4.39
N GLU A 221 3.66 22.00 3.77
CA GLU A 221 3.01 21.27 2.67
C GLU A 221 2.33 19.98 3.14
N ILE A 222 2.22 19.78 4.46
CA ILE A 222 1.51 18.61 5.02
C ILE A 222 0.06 18.59 4.53
N LYS A 223 -0.40 17.42 4.11
CA LYS A 223 -1.77 17.16 3.65
C LYS A 223 -2.49 16.13 4.54
N TYR A 224 -1.78 15.08 4.94
CA TYR A 224 -2.38 13.96 5.65
C TYR A 224 -1.64 13.69 6.95
N ILE A 225 -2.39 13.71 8.05
CA ILE A 225 -1.92 13.32 9.38
C ILE A 225 -2.92 12.30 9.91
N GLU A 226 -2.46 11.06 9.99
CA GLU A 226 -3.27 9.94 10.39
C GLU A 226 -3.48 9.83 11.90
N GLU A 227 -4.37 8.91 12.28
CA GLU A 227 -4.78 8.68 13.66
C GLU A 227 -3.59 8.52 14.61
N GLY A 228 -3.62 9.26 15.72
CA GLY A 228 -2.67 9.11 16.82
C GLY A 228 -1.21 9.38 16.46
N ALA A 229 -0.93 10.02 15.31
CA ALA A 229 0.44 10.24 14.85
C ALA A 229 1.37 10.86 15.91
N PHE A 230 0.84 11.70 16.80
CA PHE A 230 1.58 12.36 17.91
C PHE A 230 1.03 12.04 19.29
N GLU A 231 0.16 11.06 19.43
CA GLU A 231 -0.43 10.64 20.71
C GLU A 231 0.65 10.23 21.71
N GLY A 232 0.51 10.64 22.99
CA GLY A 232 1.48 10.35 24.02
C GLY A 232 2.79 11.13 23.94
N THR A 233 2.93 12.08 22.98
CA THR A 233 4.06 13.01 23.00
C THR A 233 3.83 14.09 24.05
N LYS A 234 4.92 14.63 24.61
CA LYS A 234 4.83 15.74 25.57
C LYS A 234 4.16 16.98 24.95
N TYR A 235 4.34 17.21 23.65
CA TYR A 235 3.68 18.30 22.93
C TYR A 235 2.15 18.11 22.92
N TYR A 236 1.69 16.92 22.55
CA TYR A 236 0.28 16.56 22.48
C TYR A 236 -0.40 16.64 23.86
N GLU A 237 0.19 16.02 24.87
CA GLU A 237 -0.33 16.04 26.24
C GLU A 237 -0.45 17.46 26.80
N ARG A 238 0.58 18.31 26.59
CA ARG A 238 0.52 19.70 27.00
C ARG A 238 -0.60 20.46 26.29
N GLY A 239 -0.78 20.25 24.99
CA GLY A 239 -1.84 20.89 24.21
C GLY A 239 -3.24 20.56 24.70
N LEU A 240 -3.50 19.30 25.14
CA LEU A 240 -4.78 18.89 25.70
C LEU A 240 -5.12 19.61 27.01
N TRP A 241 -4.11 20.04 27.79
CA TRP A 241 -4.30 20.67 29.09
C TRP A 241 -4.27 22.20 29.06
N GLU A 242 -3.52 22.80 28.14
CA GLU A 242 -3.24 24.24 28.11
C GLU A 242 -4.05 25.00 27.05
N ASP A 243 -4.58 24.33 26.02
CA ASP A 243 -5.26 24.97 24.89
C ASP A 243 -6.73 24.52 24.80
N GLU A 244 -7.65 25.41 25.18
CA GLU A 244 -9.10 25.13 25.09
C GLU A 244 -9.58 25.01 23.64
N ASP A 245 -8.81 25.53 22.68
CA ASP A 245 -9.14 25.51 21.24
C ASP A 245 -8.65 24.23 20.52
N GLY A 246 -8.02 23.29 21.24
CA GLY A 246 -7.51 22.04 20.69
C GLY A 246 -5.99 22.03 20.43
N VAL A 247 -5.45 20.86 20.12
CA VAL A 247 -4.03 20.61 19.86
C VAL A 247 -3.71 20.91 18.40
N TYR A 248 -2.89 21.91 18.16
CA TYR A 248 -2.41 22.27 16.82
C TYR A 248 -0.90 22.01 16.72
N ILE A 249 -0.45 21.49 15.58
CA ILE A 249 0.95 21.40 15.20
C ILE A 249 1.11 22.06 13.83
N GLY A 250 1.85 23.19 13.79
CA GLY A 250 1.93 24.01 12.57
C GLY A 250 0.55 24.47 12.09
N ASN A 251 0.19 24.08 10.86
CA ASN A 251 -1.08 24.41 10.21
C ASN A 251 -2.11 23.26 10.24
N ALA A 252 -1.96 22.30 11.17
CA ALA A 252 -2.86 21.17 11.31
C ALA A 252 -3.52 21.15 12.69
N LEU A 253 -4.85 20.92 12.75
CA LEU A 253 -5.58 20.57 13.96
C LEU A 253 -5.45 19.06 14.17
N ILE A 254 -4.77 18.67 15.25
CA ILE A 254 -4.45 17.27 15.56
C ILE A 254 -5.52 16.62 16.43
N LYS A 255 -6.04 17.37 17.40
CA LYS A 255 -7.05 16.87 18.33
C LYS A 255 -7.87 17.98 18.94
N TYR A 256 -9.15 17.74 19.10
CA TYR A 256 -10.09 18.57 19.84
C TYR A 256 -10.92 17.71 20.79
N GLU A 257 -10.92 18.03 22.08
CA GLU A 257 -11.61 17.26 23.11
C GLU A 257 -12.57 18.11 23.97
N ASN A 258 -12.71 19.39 23.65
CA ASN A 258 -13.62 20.26 24.38
C ASN A 258 -15.09 19.79 24.18
N LYS A 259 -15.86 19.84 25.26
CA LYS A 259 -17.28 19.42 25.29
C LYS A 259 -18.25 20.56 24.91
N GLY A 260 -17.76 21.61 24.27
CA GLY A 260 -18.60 22.70 23.77
C GLY A 260 -19.47 22.28 22.58
N SER A 261 -20.54 23.04 22.33
CA SER A 261 -21.42 22.83 21.18
C SER A 261 -20.90 23.46 19.89
N GLU A 262 -19.84 24.23 19.95
CA GLU A 262 -19.29 24.98 18.83
C GLU A 262 -17.76 24.87 18.77
N ILE A 263 -17.25 24.68 17.55
CA ILE A 263 -15.81 24.72 17.24
C ILE A 263 -15.58 25.81 16.22
N LYS A 264 -14.67 26.72 16.53
CA LYS A 264 -14.08 27.64 15.55
C LYS A 264 -12.62 27.25 15.34
N VAL A 265 -12.33 26.68 14.20
CA VAL A 265 -10.96 26.27 13.83
C VAL A 265 -10.11 27.52 13.57
N LYS A 266 -8.87 27.54 14.10
CA LYS A 266 -7.94 28.69 13.99
C LYS A 266 -7.67 29.07 12.53
N ASP A 267 -7.64 30.38 12.24
CA ASP A 267 -7.25 30.88 10.93
C ASP A 267 -5.84 30.38 10.53
N GLY A 268 -5.66 30.04 9.25
CA GLY A 268 -4.41 29.50 8.74
C GLY A 268 -4.27 27.97 8.89
N THR A 269 -5.22 27.31 9.59
CA THR A 269 -5.27 25.83 9.59
C THR A 269 -5.58 25.34 8.18
N ARG A 270 -4.81 24.38 7.69
CA ARG A 270 -4.97 23.76 6.37
C ARG A 270 -5.50 22.34 6.45
N VAL A 271 -5.20 21.63 7.53
CA VAL A 271 -5.51 20.20 7.70
C VAL A 271 -6.26 19.97 8.99
N ILE A 272 -7.38 19.25 8.91
CA ILE A 272 -7.99 18.59 10.05
C ILE A 272 -7.50 17.13 10.03
N ALA A 273 -6.72 16.73 11.02
CA ALA A 273 -6.13 15.40 11.07
C ALA A 273 -7.19 14.30 11.25
N SER A 274 -6.83 13.06 10.93
CA SER A 274 -7.69 11.90 11.13
C SER A 274 -8.15 11.80 12.60
N LYS A 275 -9.45 11.63 12.80
CA LYS A 275 -10.12 11.56 14.11
C LYS A 275 -9.92 12.76 15.03
N ALA A 276 -9.52 13.91 14.48
CA ALA A 276 -9.22 15.09 15.28
C ALA A 276 -10.40 15.55 16.15
N CYS A 277 -11.61 15.54 15.63
CA CYS A 277 -12.85 15.96 16.29
C CYS A 277 -13.90 14.84 16.37
N SER A 278 -13.49 13.57 16.31
CA SER A 278 -14.42 12.44 16.32
C SER A 278 -15.06 12.22 17.69
N ASN A 279 -16.27 11.63 17.69
CA ASN A 279 -17.01 11.24 18.91
C ASN A 279 -17.30 12.41 19.86
N LEU A 280 -17.68 13.58 19.33
CA LEU A 280 -18.14 14.76 20.08
C LEU A 280 -19.68 14.85 19.99
N PRO A 281 -20.43 14.18 20.87
CA PRO A 281 -21.88 14.05 20.71
C PRO A 281 -22.65 15.36 20.93
N ASP A 282 -22.06 16.33 21.64
CA ASP A 282 -22.69 17.62 21.94
C ASP A 282 -22.33 18.71 20.92
N LEU A 283 -21.42 18.43 19.97
CA LEU A 283 -21.00 19.38 18.94
C LEU A 283 -22.12 19.62 17.94
N VAL A 284 -22.51 20.90 17.76
CA VAL A 284 -23.61 21.34 16.87
C VAL A 284 -23.11 22.12 15.67
N THR A 285 -22.09 22.96 15.87
CA THR A 285 -21.58 23.88 14.84
C THR A 285 -20.07 23.80 14.73
N VAL A 286 -19.57 23.79 13.50
CA VAL A 286 -18.15 23.89 13.17
C VAL A 286 -17.93 25.02 12.16
N GLU A 287 -17.05 25.95 12.49
CA GLU A 287 -16.58 27.00 11.58
C GLU A 287 -15.16 26.66 11.10
N LEU A 288 -15.03 26.28 9.83
CA LEU A 288 -13.75 26.01 9.16
C LEU A 288 -13.24 27.28 8.46
N PRO A 289 -11.96 27.67 8.62
CA PRO A 289 -11.39 28.79 7.88
C PRO A 289 -11.19 28.44 6.40
N GLU A 290 -11.17 29.49 5.55
CA GLU A 290 -10.96 29.36 4.10
C GLU A 290 -9.59 28.77 3.71
N SER A 291 -8.70 28.53 4.68
CA SER A 291 -7.38 27.90 4.45
C SER A 291 -7.43 26.37 4.44
N ILE A 292 -8.53 25.74 4.87
CA ILE A 292 -8.64 24.27 4.92
C ILE A 292 -8.59 23.68 3.50
N ILE A 293 -7.73 22.70 3.33
CA ILE A 293 -7.58 21.93 2.08
C ILE A 293 -7.91 20.46 2.26
N VAL A 294 -7.77 19.89 3.48
CA VAL A 294 -8.07 18.48 3.76
C VAL A 294 -8.86 18.35 5.06
N VAL A 295 -9.91 17.52 5.02
CA VAL A 295 -10.60 16.99 6.19
C VAL A 295 -10.30 15.48 6.23
N GLY A 296 -9.51 15.07 7.23
CA GLY A 296 -8.96 13.72 7.36
C GLY A 296 -9.97 12.62 7.67
N ASP A 297 -9.50 11.38 7.64
CA ASP A 297 -10.28 10.18 7.91
C ASP A 297 -10.98 10.25 9.28
N GLU A 298 -12.28 9.96 9.31
CA GLU A 298 -13.12 10.02 10.51
C GLU A 298 -13.01 11.35 11.31
N ALA A 299 -12.57 12.47 10.70
CA ALA A 299 -12.25 13.70 11.42
C ALA A 299 -13.39 14.20 12.32
N PHE A 300 -14.63 14.10 11.89
CA PHE A 300 -15.85 14.45 12.64
C PHE A 300 -16.80 13.24 12.82
N ALA A 301 -16.32 12.02 12.63
CA ALA A 301 -17.17 10.83 12.74
C ALA A 301 -17.85 10.75 14.10
N ASN A 302 -19.13 10.32 14.10
CA ASN A 302 -19.97 10.17 15.29
C ASN A 302 -20.25 11.48 16.06
N CYS A 303 -20.15 12.63 15.41
CA CYS A 303 -20.63 13.91 15.96
C CYS A 303 -22.15 14.02 15.74
N LYS A 304 -22.91 13.26 16.52
CA LYS A 304 -24.36 13.00 16.31
C LYS A 304 -25.28 14.22 16.42
N SER A 305 -24.76 15.34 16.90
CA SER A 305 -25.51 16.60 16.96
C SER A 305 -24.99 17.65 15.97
N LEU A 306 -23.95 17.34 15.17
CA LEU A 306 -23.35 18.28 14.23
C LEU A 306 -24.29 18.54 13.05
N LYS A 307 -24.88 19.74 13.05
CA LYS A 307 -25.83 20.19 12.03
C LYS A 307 -25.22 21.17 11.04
N ASN A 308 -24.40 22.08 11.55
CA ASN A 308 -23.90 23.21 10.79
C ASN A 308 -22.39 23.12 10.63
N ILE A 309 -21.95 22.99 9.41
CA ILE A 309 -20.54 23.07 9.04
C ILE A 309 -20.43 23.77 7.69
N ASN A 310 -19.53 24.75 7.58
CA ASN A 310 -19.20 25.33 6.29
C ASN A 310 -18.14 24.47 5.59
N MET A 311 -18.26 24.34 4.27
CA MET A 311 -17.23 23.72 3.42
C MET A 311 -16.46 24.84 2.73
N PRO A 312 -15.17 25.06 3.10
CA PRO A 312 -14.37 26.14 2.52
C PRO A 312 -14.16 25.97 1.01
N GLN A 313 -14.08 27.09 0.28
CA GLN A 313 -13.83 27.07 -1.17
C GLN A 313 -12.42 26.57 -1.56
N SER A 314 -11.52 26.44 -0.60
CA SER A 314 -10.17 25.87 -0.78
C SER A 314 -10.12 24.35 -0.60
N LEU A 315 -11.22 23.73 -0.13
CA LEU A 315 -11.26 22.29 0.20
C LEU A 315 -11.02 21.43 -1.05
N GLU A 316 -10.01 20.58 -0.96
CA GLU A 316 -9.59 19.68 -2.04
C GLU A 316 -9.94 18.22 -1.76
N ASP A 317 -9.79 17.79 -0.48
CA ASP A 317 -9.97 16.39 -0.10
C ASP A 317 -10.83 16.26 1.16
N ILE A 318 -11.82 15.39 1.11
CA ILE A 318 -12.58 14.86 2.24
C ILE A 318 -12.27 13.38 2.28
N GLU A 319 -11.64 12.91 3.37
CA GLU A 319 -11.19 11.52 3.50
C GLU A 319 -12.33 10.59 3.93
N ASP A 320 -12.02 9.29 4.07
CA ASP A 320 -12.98 8.27 4.42
C ASP A 320 -13.72 8.61 5.72
N ARG A 321 -15.04 8.38 5.75
CA ARG A 321 -15.89 8.57 6.93
C ARG A 321 -15.75 9.92 7.65
N ALA A 322 -15.24 10.95 7.00
CA ALA A 322 -14.94 12.23 7.63
C ALA A 322 -16.09 12.80 8.45
N PHE A 323 -17.35 12.62 8.00
CA PHE A 323 -18.60 13.05 8.65
C PHE A 323 -19.56 11.90 8.93
N TYR A 324 -19.07 10.68 9.05
CA TYR A 324 -19.87 9.49 9.29
C TYR A 324 -20.74 9.62 10.56
N GLU A 325 -22.04 9.32 10.47
CA GLU A 325 -23.02 9.44 11.59
C GLU A 325 -23.16 10.87 12.16
N CYS A 326 -23.00 11.92 11.35
CA CYS A 326 -23.32 13.29 11.72
C CYS A 326 -24.80 13.63 11.42
N ASP A 327 -25.33 14.71 12.04
CA ASP A 327 -26.71 15.22 11.85
C ASP A 327 -26.78 16.37 10.83
N ILE A 328 -25.84 16.45 9.90
CA ILE A 328 -25.72 17.52 8.89
C ILE A 328 -26.97 17.53 8.02
N GLU A 329 -27.54 18.73 7.79
CA GLU A 329 -28.77 18.92 7.01
C GLU A 329 -28.48 19.30 5.55
N SER A 330 -27.40 20.04 5.28
CA SER A 330 -26.98 20.45 3.94
C SER A 330 -25.48 20.60 3.82
N VAL A 331 -24.94 20.38 2.62
CA VAL A 331 -23.52 20.61 2.28
C VAL A 331 -23.40 21.31 0.93
N ASN A 332 -22.51 22.30 0.87
CA ASN A 332 -22.12 22.98 -0.37
C ASN A 332 -20.65 22.73 -0.64
N ILE A 333 -20.33 21.91 -1.63
CA ILE A 333 -18.99 21.42 -1.93
C ILE A 333 -18.45 22.15 -3.16
N SER A 334 -17.28 22.79 -3.00
CA SER A 334 -16.67 23.60 -4.05
C SER A 334 -16.19 22.79 -5.27
N GLU A 335 -16.03 23.45 -6.41
CA GLU A 335 -15.47 22.87 -7.63
C GLU A 335 -14.00 22.39 -7.50
N LYS A 336 -13.30 22.82 -6.44
CA LYS A 336 -11.90 22.42 -6.19
C LYS A 336 -11.78 21.03 -5.58
N ILE A 337 -12.90 20.44 -5.14
CA ILE A 337 -12.88 19.09 -4.58
C ILE A 337 -12.32 18.09 -5.59
N LYS A 338 -11.34 17.32 -5.17
CA LYS A 338 -10.68 16.28 -5.98
C LYS A 338 -11.12 14.88 -5.56
N ASN A 339 -11.33 14.71 -4.25
CA ASN A 339 -11.69 13.42 -3.68
C ASN A 339 -12.70 13.57 -2.55
N ILE A 340 -13.68 12.66 -2.51
CA ILE A 340 -14.57 12.44 -1.37
C ILE A 340 -14.48 10.94 -1.05
N GLY A 341 -13.90 10.64 0.10
CA GLY A 341 -13.61 9.28 0.54
C GLY A 341 -14.85 8.45 0.80
N SER A 342 -14.65 7.15 0.91
CA SER A 342 -15.72 6.18 1.15
C SER A 342 -16.49 6.52 2.42
N MET A 343 -17.81 6.43 2.36
CA MET A 343 -18.72 6.68 3.49
C MET A 343 -18.57 8.06 4.14
N ALA A 344 -18.01 9.06 3.47
CA ALA A 344 -17.68 10.37 4.05
C ALA A 344 -18.89 11.04 4.73
N PHE A 345 -20.09 10.93 4.16
CA PHE A 345 -21.35 11.44 4.71
C PHE A 345 -22.35 10.32 5.01
N ALA A 346 -21.91 9.06 5.05
CA ALA A 346 -22.82 7.95 5.30
C ALA A 346 -23.46 8.06 6.70
N ASN A 347 -24.72 7.64 6.78
CA ASN A 347 -25.57 7.76 7.97
C ASN A 347 -25.84 9.20 8.45
N CYS A 348 -25.55 10.22 7.66
CA CYS A 348 -26.05 11.58 7.86
C CYS A 348 -27.54 11.63 7.49
N ARG A 349 -28.40 11.10 8.35
CA ARG A 349 -29.81 10.80 8.02
C ARG A 349 -30.64 12.02 7.68
N ASN A 350 -30.25 13.20 8.17
CA ASN A 350 -30.93 14.45 7.91
C ASN A 350 -30.36 15.23 6.70
N LEU A 351 -29.29 14.73 6.09
CA LEU A 351 -28.72 15.37 4.90
C LEU A 351 -29.71 15.27 3.73
N SER A 352 -30.32 16.41 3.41
CA SER A 352 -31.39 16.52 2.42
C SER A 352 -31.01 17.36 1.20
N ASP A 353 -29.93 18.15 1.30
CA ASP A 353 -29.50 19.05 0.25
C ASP A 353 -27.98 18.95 0.05
N ILE A 354 -27.58 18.66 -1.19
CA ILE A 354 -26.19 18.59 -1.61
C ILE A 354 -26.02 19.46 -2.83
N ASP A 355 -25.33 20.59 -2.64
CA ASP A 355 -24.90 21.47 -3.73
C ASP A 355 -23.44 21.16 -4.06
N MET A 356 -23.20 20.72 -5.28
CA MET A 356 -21.89 20.34 -5.78
C MET A 356 -21.82 20.72 -7.26
N GLU A 357 -20.97 21.69 -7.60
CA GLU A 357 -20.86 22.16 -8.99
C GLU A 357 -20.24 21.11 -9.92
N LYS A 358 -19.29 20.32 -9.39
CA LYS A 358 -18.56 19.28 -10.11
C LYS A 358 -18.42 18.02 -9.26
N THR A 359 -18.78 16.88 -9.82
CA THR A 359 -18.52 15.58 -9.18
C THR A 359 -17.04 15.22 -9.28
N PRO A 360 -16.37 14.82 -8.18
CA PRO A 360 -15.03 14.26 -8.24
C PRO A 360 -15.04 12.89 -8.93
N ASP A 361 -13.91 12.54 -9.53
CA ASP A 361 -13.74 11.22 -10.13
C ASP A 361 -13.86 10.14 -9.04
N GLY A 362 -14.67 9.10 -9.32
CA GLY A 362 -14.84 7.99 -8.37
C GLY A 362 -15.87 8.22 -7.25
N LEU A 363 -16.63 9.31 -7.28
CA LEU A 363 -17.75 9.47 -6.34
C LEU A 363 -18.71 8.28 -6.42
N ASP A 364 -19.08 7.74 -5.28
CA ASP A 364 -19.98 6.59 -5.19
C ASP A 364 -21.16 6.79 -4.24
N ALA A 365 -22.11 5.86 -4.28
CA ALA A 365 -23.30 5.91 -3.43
C ALA A 365 -22.96 5.71 -1.96
N GLY A 366 -21.91 4.95 -1.63
CA GLY A 366 -21.48 4.70 -0.27
C GLY A 366 -21.11 5.98 0.47
N VAL A 367 -20.63 7.01 -0.27
CA VAL A 367 -20.38 8.34 0.30
C VAL A 367 -21.60 8.89 1.02
N PHE A 368 -22.80 8.69 0.46
CA PHE A 368 -24.08 9.22 0.96
C PHE A 368 -25.03 8.12 1.44
N GLU A 369 -24.52 6.95 1.77
CA GLU A 369 -25.35 5.83 2.21
C GLU A 369 -26.21 6.21 3.42
N ASN A 370 -27.52 5.80 3.41
CA ASN A 370 -28.50 6.10 4.46
C ASN A 370 -28.69 7.60 4.75
N THR A 371 -28.52 8.48 3.74
CA THR A 371 -28.91 9.89 3.82
C THR A 371 -30.31 10.08 3.26
N TYR A 372 -31.05 11.08 3.79
CA TYR A 372 -32.36 11.45 3.25
C TYR A 372 -32.25 11.83 1.76
N TRP A 373 -31.18 12.51 1.38
CA TRP A 373 -30.91 12.92 -0.01
C TRP A 373 -30.85 11.72 -0.95
N LEU A 374 -30.01 10.71 -0.67
CA LEU A 374 -29.85 9.53 -1.53
C LEU A 374 -31.13 8.69 -1.58
N GLU A 375 -31.83 8.55 -0.44
CA GLU A 375 -33.08 7.80 -0.38
C GLU A 375 -34.19 8.43 -1.23
N ASN A 376 -34.23 9.78 -1.31
CA ASN A 376 -35.26 10.53 -2.04
C ASN A 376 -34.83 10.97 -3.45
N LEU A 377 -33.65 10.62 -3.93
CA LEU A 377 -33.31 10.83 -5.34
C LEU A 377 -34.32 10.11 -6.24
N GLU A 378 -34.79 10.84 -7.25
CA GLU A 378 -35.67 10.25 -8.27
C GLU A 378 -34.96 9.10 -9.01
N LYS A 379 -35.68 8.02 -9.20
CA LYS A 379 -35.21 6.88 -10.00
C LYS A 379 -35.83 6.91 -11.39
N ASP A 380 -35.06 6.47 -12.35
CA ASP A 380 -35.55 6.28 -13.71
C ASP A 380 -36.48 5.06 -13.83
N GLU A 381 -36.98 4.79 -15.05
CA GLU A 381 -37.88 3.67 -15.34
C GLU A 381 -37.27 2.29 -15.07
N TYR A 382 -35.93 2.20 -14.95
CA TYR A 382 -35.20 0.97 -14.63
C TYR A 382 -34.91 0.81 -13.15
N GLY A 383 -35.13 1.85 -12.31
CA GLY A 383 -34.84 1.86 -10.88
C GLY A 383 -33.46 2.40 -10.55
N CYS A 384 -32.80 3.08 -11.47
CA CYS A 384 -31.49 3.69 -11.26
C CYS A 384 -31.60 5.11 -10.74
N LYS A 385 -30.79 5.44 -9.73
CA LYS A 385 -30.64 6.79 -9.18
C LYS A 385 -29.35 7.40 -9.68
N TYR A 386 -29.43 8.63 -10.14
CA TYR A 386 -28.30 9.36 -10.71
C TYR A 386 -28.05 10.67 -9.97
N PHE A 387 -26.81 11.04 -9.87
CA PHE A 387 -26.39 12.38 -9.53
C PHE A 387 -25.48 12.91 -10.63
N GLN A 388 -25.89 14.00 -11.28
CA GLN A 388 -25.23 14.54 -12.45
C GLN A 388 -24.97 13.46 -13.52
N ASP A 389 -23.72 13.10 -13.76
CA ASP A 389 -23.27 12.11 -14.74
C ASP A 389 -22.83 10.77 -14.12
N ILE A 390 -23.16 10.54 -12.83
CA ILE A 390 -22.87 9.29 -12.12
C ILE A 390 -24.15 8.50 -11.86
N LEU A 391 -24.14 7.20 -12.16
CA LEU A 391 -25.13 6.25 -11.65
C LEU A 391 -24.72 5.84 -10.24
N LEU A 392 -25.44 6.34 -9.23
CA LEU A 392 -25.10 6.10 -7.83
C LEU A 392 -25.64 4.77 -7.29
N LYS A 393 -26.90 4.46 -7.58
CA LYS A 393 -27.57 3.31 -6.96
C LYS A 393 -28.66 2.74 -7.84
N TYR A 394 -28.81 1.42 -7.82
CA TYR A 394 -29.94 0.69 -8.38
C TYR A 394 -30.84 0.17 -7.27
N GLU A 395 -32.12 0.48 -7.34
CA GLU A 395 -33.13 -0.03 -6.41
C GLU A 395 -34.12 -0.92 -7.16
N HIS A 396 -34.07 -2.19 -6.89
CA HIS A 396 -34.92 -3.28 -7.41
C HIS A 396 -35.92 -2.87 -8.50
N GLY A 397 -35.54 -3.12 -9.74
CA GLY A 397 -36.33 -2.76 -10.92
C GLY A 397 -36.52 -3.94 -11.88
N ALA A 398 -36.61 -3.63 -13.15
CA ALA A 398 -36.68 -4.59 -14.23
C ALA A 398 -35.41 -5.46 -14.27
N GLY A 399 -35.53 -6.71 -14.69
CA GLY A 399 -34.37 -7.59 -14.88
C GLY A 399 -33.40 -7.12 -15.98
N TYR A 400 -33.76 -6.07 -16.70
CA TYR A 400 -32.97 -5.37 -17.69
C TYR A 400 -32.82 -3.91 -17.31
N VAL A 401 -31.60 -3.40 -17.44
CA VAL A 401 -31.27 -1.99 -17.21
C VAL A 401 -30.55 -1.43 -18.44
N LYS A 402 -31.00 -0.26 -18.89
CA LYS A 402 -30.27 0.56 -19.84
C LYS A 402 -29.76 1.81 -19.11
N VAL A 403 -28.45 1.92 -18.94
CA VAL A 403 -27.83 3.08 -18.27
C VAL A 403 -28.04 4.33 -19.13
N ARG A 404 -28.38 5.44 -18.47
CA ARG A 404 -28.69 6.73 -19.10
C ARG A 404 -27.50 7.24 -19.94
N GLU A 405 -27.80 7.74 -21.15
CA GLU A 405 -26.81 8.41 -21.99
C GLU A 405 -26.21 9.63 -21.26
N GLY A 406 -24.90 9.84 -21.45
CA GLY A 406 -24.15 10.91 -20.77
C GLY A 406 -23.59 10.50 -19.40
N THR A 407 -23.99 9.34 -18.85
CA THR A 407 -23.37 8.81 -17.63
C THR A 407 -21.88 8.56 -17.88
N LYS A 408 -21.04 9.09 -16.98
CA LYS A 408 -19.56 8.95 -17.02
C LYS A 408 -19.04 7.82 -16.15
N SER A 409 -19.74 7.58 -15.02
CA SER A 409 -19.34 6.56 -14.07
C SER A 409 -20.53 5.76 -13.56
N ILE A 410 -20.32 4.46 -13.39
CA ILE A 410 -21.16 3.62 -12.54
C ILE A 410 -20.45 3.57 -11.19
N GLY A 411 -21.08 4.14 -10.16
CA GLY A 411 -20.52 4.29 -8.82
C GLY A 411 -20.18 2.95 -8.17
N SER A 412 -19.34 3.00 -7.15
CA SER A 412 -19.04 1.81 -6.35
C SER A 412 -20.32 1.25 -5.73
N GLU A 413 -20.42 -0.08 -5.67
CA GLU A 413 -21.55 -0.80 -5.09
C GLU A 413 -22.93 -0.47 -5.70
N ALA A 414 -22.99 0.25 -6.84
CA ALA A 414 -24.25 0.75 -7.42
C ALA A 414 -25.30 -0.35 -7.66
N PHE A 415 -24.88 -1.56 -7.98
CA PHE A 415 -25.74 -2.74 -8.15
C PHE A 415 -25.41 -3.87 -7.17
N LEU A 416 -24.77 -3.55 -6.05
CA LEU A 416 -24.34 -4.55 -5.06
C LEU A 416 -25.49 -5.52 -4.70
N ASN A 417 -25.26 -6.83 -4.82
CA ASN A 417 -26.22 -7.91 -4.51
C ASN A 417 -27.57 -7.79 -5.23
N SER A 418 -27.59 -7.15 -6.42
CA SER A 418 -28.83 -6.98 -7.20
C SER A 418 -29.23 -8.28 -7.91
N GLU A 419 -29.81 -9.22 -7.14
CA GLU A 419 -30.23 -10.53 -7.66
C GLU A 419 -31.34 -10.44 -8.75
N GLY A 420 -32.07 -9.34 -8.82
CA GLY A 420 -33.08 -9.11 -9.86
C GLY A 420 -32.48 -8.79 -11.23
N LEU A 421 -31.27 -8.25 -11.29
CA LEU A 421 -30.59 -7.81 -12.51
C LEU A 421 -30.17 -9.02 -13.35
N LYS A 422 -30.63 -9.08 -14.60
CA LYS A 422 -30.30 -10.15 -15.57
C LYS A 422 -29.42 -9.67 -16.72
N SER A 423 -29.67 -8.45 -17.19
CA SER A 423 -28.88 -7.85 -18.28
C SER A 423 -28.77 -6.34 -18.10
N ILE A 424 -27.64 -5.79 -18.58
CA ILE A 424 -27.40 -4.35 -18.55
C ILE A 424 -26.75 -3.89 -19.85
N GLU A 425 -27.22 -2.74 -20.36
CA GLU A 425 -26.60 -2.01 -21.46
C GLU A 425 -25.91 -0.76 -20.93
N ILE A 426 -24.61 -0.64 -21.21
CA ILE A 426 -23.74 0.44 -20.75
C ILE A 426 -23.37 1.31 -21.94
N PRO A 427 -23.77 2.62 -21.96
CA PRO A 427 -23.50 3.51 -23.07
C PRO A 427 -22.01 3.83 -23.19
N LYS A 428 -21.61 4.26 -24.40
CA LYS A 428 -20.21 4.61 -24.68
C LYS A 428 -19.67 5.78 -23.83
N SER A 429 -20.54 6.58 -23.23
CA SER A 429 -20.15 7.72 -22.39
C SER A 429 -19.53 7.27 -21.05
N VAL A 430 -19.78 6.03 -20.60
CA VAL A 430 -19.22 5.53 -19.34
C VAL A 430 -17.72 5.25 -19.50
N GLU A 431 -16.95 5.79 -18.56
CA GLU A 431 -15.49 5.69 -18.50
C GLU A 431 -15.01 4.78 -17.38
N ILE A 432 -15.76 4.72 -16.26
CA ILE A 432 -15.40 4.00 -15.04
C ILE A 432 -16.54 3.10 -14.58
N ILE A 433 -16.22 1.84 -14.29
CA ILE A 433 -17.05 0.94 -13.50
C ILE A 433 -16.41 0.84 -12.11
N GLY A 434 -17.09 1.36 -11.11
CA GLY A 434 -16.61 1.51 -9.74
C GLY A 434 -16.35 0.18 -9.02
N ARG A 435 -15.72 0.29 -7.88
CA ARG A 435 -15.44 -0.83 -6.98
C ARG A 435 -16.73 -1.56 -6.63
N GLU A 436 -16.72 -2.89 -6.69
CA GLU A 436 -17.86 -3.74 -6.32
C GLU A 436 -19.19 -3.37 -7.02
N ALA A 437 -19.14 -2.60 -8.14
CA ALA A 437 -20.35 -2.04 -8.77
C ALA A 437 -21.41 -3.09 -9.10
N PHE A 438 -21.02 -4.31 -9.47
CA PHE A 438 -21.90 -5.45 -9.75
C PHE A 438 -21.63 -6.66 -8.84
N SER A 439 -20.93 -6.45 -7.72
CA SER A 439 -20.60 -7.52 -6.79
C SER A 439 -21.85 -8.25 -6.34
N GLY A 440 -21.83 -9.59 -6.39
CA GLY A 440 -22.95 -10.44 -6.01
C GLY A 440 -24.19 -10.36 -6.91
N CYS A 441 -24.10 -9.80 -8.11
CA CYS A 441 -25.18 -9.85 -9.11
C CYS A 441 -25.31 -11.25 -9.70
N LYS A 442 -25.72 -12.23 -8.91
CA LYS A 442 -25.69 -13.67 -9.21
C LYS A 442 -26.47 -14.06 -10.47
N ASN A 443 -27.50 -13.30 -10.85
CA ASN A 443 -28.34 -13.57 -12.00
C ASN A 443 -27.99 -12.73 -13.24
N LEU A 444 -26.99 -11.83 -13.15
CA LEU A 444 -26.48 -11.07 -14.29
C LEU A 444 -25.85 -12.04 -15.30
N ASN A 445 -26.51 -12.25 -16.42
CA ASN A 445 -26.05 -13.15 -17.47
C ASN A 445 -25.46 -12.43 -18.67
N GLU A 446 -25.69 -11.12 -18.81
CA GLU A 446 -25.26 -10.31 -19.94
C GLU A 446 -24.94 -8.88 -19.52
N CYS A 447 -23.73 -8.41 -19.86
CA CYS A 447 -23.27 -7.04 -19.72
C CYS A 447 -22.80 -6.56 -21.08
N ILE A 448 -23.53 -5.61 -21.68
CA ILE A 448 -23.32 -5.13 -23.04
C ILE A 448 -22.73 -3.74 -22.99
N PHE A 449 -21.51 -3.58 -23.48
CA PHE A 449 -20.94 -2.28 -23.75
C PHE A 449 -21.33 -1.82 -25.16
N GLU A 450 -21.77 -0.57 -25.27
CA GLU A 450 -22.07 0.03 -26.58
C GLU A 450 -20.81 0.02 -27.46
N GLU A 451 -21.00 -0.02 -28.78
CA GLU A 451 -19.90 0.06 -29.72
C GLU A 451 -19.09 1.34 -29.53
N GLU A 452 -17.75 1.25 -29.70
CA GLU A 452 -16.79 2.33 -29.35
C GLU A 452 -16.89 2.82 -27.90
N SER A 453 -17.14 1.90 -26.97
CA SER A 453 -17.15 2.17 -25.52
C SER A 453 -15.86 2.83 -25.04
N ASN A 454 -15.98 3.81 -24.13
CA ASN A 454 -14.87 4.57 -23.55
C ASN A 454 -14.44 4.07 -22.16
N ILE A 455 -14.86 2.89 -21.72
CA ILE A 455 -14.46 2.31 -20.44
C ILE A 455 -12.92 2.28 -20.34
N LYS A 456 -12.37 3.02 -19.38
CA LYS A 456 -10.94 3.08 -19.06
C LYS A 456 -10.60 2.11 -17.93
N GLU A 457 -11.49 2.00 -16.95
CA GLU A 457 -11.28 1.26 -15.72
C GLU A 457 -12.48 0.40 -15.34
N ILE A 458 -12.20 -0.84 -14.98
CA ILE A 458 -13.09 -1.75 -14.26
C ILE A 458 -12.38 -2.00 -12.93
N GLN A 459 -12.92 -1.44 -11.83
CA GLN A 459 -12.20 -1.35 -10.57
C GLN A 459 -12.26 -2.65 -9.73
N LEU A 460 -11.71 -2.58 -8.50
CA LEU A 460 -11.63 -3.69 -7.54
C LEU A 460 -12.96 -4.41 -7.42
N GLU A 461 -12.96 -5.74 -7.57
CA GLU A 461 -14.10 -6.63 -7.33
C GLU A 461 -15.39 -6.25 -8.10
N ALA A 462 -15.29 -5.48 -9.19
CA ALA A 462 -16.44 -4.87 -9.88
C ALA A 462 -17.51 -5.88 -10.32
N PHE A 463 -17.15 -7.10 -10.70
CA PHE A 463 -18.06 -8.19 -11.10
C PHE A 463 -17.84 -9.47 -10.27
N ILE A 464 -17.28 -9.35 -9.06
CA ILE A 464 -17.09 -10.51 -8.20
C ILE A 464 -18.41 -11.25 -7.96
N GLU A 465 -18.41 -12.58 -7.97
CA GLU A 465 -19.60 -13.43 -7.80
C GLU A 465 -20.76 -13.17 -8.78
N CYS A 466 -20.50 -12.63 -9.98
CA CYS A 466 -21.48 -12.59 -11.07
C CYS A 466 -21.62 -14.00 -11.68
N LYS A 467 -22.22 -14.93 -10.92
CA LYS A 467 -22.21 -16.38 -11.18
C LYS A 467 -22.87 -16.81 -12.46
N SER A 468 -23.76 -15.99 -13.04
CA SER A 468 -24.48 -16.28 -14.28
C SER A 468 -23.90 -15.60 -15.51
N LEU A 469 -22.89 -14.72 -15.34
CA LEU A 469 -22.26 -14.00 -16.45
C LEU A 469 -21.53 -14.98 -17.38
N LYS A 470 -21.97 -15.08 -18.63
CA LYS A 470 -21.47 -16.08 -19.58
C LYS A 470 -20.32 -15.59 -20.44
N GLU A 471 -20.40 -14.35 -20.87
CA GLU A 471 -19.44 -13.71 -21.75
C GLU A 471 -19.24 -12.26 -21.32
N ILE A 472 -18.01 -11.77 -21.46
CA ILE A 472 -17.70 -10.35 -21.30
C ILE A 472 -16.75 -9.91 -22.39
N GLU A 473 -17.06 -8.77 -23.01
CA GLU A 473 -16.25 -8.11 -24.01
C GLU A 473 -15.54 -6.92 -23.38
N ILE A 474 -14.23 -6.99 -23.19
CA ILE A 474 -13.45 -5.90 -22.60
C ILE A 474 -13.17 -4.85 -23.68
N PRO A 475 -13.65 -3.60 -23.53
CA PRO A 475 -13.50 -2.55 -24.55
C PRO A 475 -12.05 -2.21 -24.86
N LYS A 476 -11.80 -1.73 -26.08
CA LYS A 476 -10.46 -1.31 -26.53
C LYS A 476 -9.85 -0.20 -25.66
N SER A 477 -10.68 0.69 -25.13
CA SER A 477 -10.28 1.83 -24.30
C SER A 477 -9.80 1.43 -22.89
N THR A 478 -10.10 0.18 -22.46
CA THR A 478 -9.80 -0.29 -21.09
C THR A 478 -8.29 -0.42 -20.90
N LYS A 479 -7.80 0.20 -19.83
CA LYS A 479 -6.39 0.18 -19.40
C LYS A 479 -6.16 -0.53 -18.09
N TYR A 480 -7.21 -0.64 -17.26
CA TYR A 480 -7.11 -1.17 -15.91
C TYR A 480 -8.25 -2.16 -15.63
N LEU A 481 -7.88 -3.34 -15.15
CA LEU A 481 -8.76 -4.32 -14.51
C LEU A 481 -8.33 -4.46 -13.05
N GLY A 482 -9.22 -4.14 -12.14
CA GLY A 482 -8.99 -4.19 -10.69
C GLY A 482 -8.68 -5.59 -10.18
N VAL A 483 -8.08 -5.65 -8.99
CA VAL A 483 -7.90 -6.91 -8.26
C VAL A 483 -9.25 -7.61 -8.15
N LYS A 484 -9.32 -8.91 -8.47
CA LYS A 484 -10.52 -9.75 -8.36
C LYS A 484 -11.73 -9.28 -9.19
N ALA A 485 -11.53 -8.48 -10.22
CA ALA A 485 -12.62 -7.84 -10.97
C ALA A 485 -13.69 -8.81 -11.47
N PHE A 486 -13.36 -10.07 -11.79
CA PHE A 486 -14.25 -11.14 -12.22
C PHE A 486 -14.10 -12.42 -11.39
N GLU A 487 -13.66 -12.31 -10.11
CA GLU A 487 -13.53 -13.47 -9.22
C GLU A 487 -14.87 -14.19 -9.08
N ASP A 488 -14.85 -15.52 -9.11
CA ASP A 488 -15.99 -16.41 -8.96
C ASP A 488 -17.17 -16.15 -9.95
N CYS A 489 -16.87 -15.63 -11.16
CA CYS A 489 -17.79 -15.65 -12.28
C CYS A 489 -17.89 -17.09 -12.84
N GLU A 490 -18.60 -17.97 -12.12
CA GLU A 490 -18.59 -19.41 -12.35
C GLU A 490 -19.06 -19.84 -13.74
N ALA A 491 -20.02 -19.12 -14.35
CA ALA A 491 -20.56 -19.40 -15.68
C ALA A 491 -19.77 -18.74 -16.82
N LEU A 492 -18.73 -17.95 -16.52
CA LEU A 492 -17.98 -17.20 -17.53
C LEU A 492 -17.22 -18.18 -18.45
N GLU A 493 -17.73 -18.36 -19.66
CA GLU A 493 -17.16 -19.26 -20.67
C GLU A 493 -16.16 -18.55 -21.58
N LYS A 494 -16.35 -17.22 -21.79
CA LYS A 494 -15.62 -16.45 -22.79
C LYS A 494 -15.31 -15.03 -22.31
N VAL A 495 -14.05 -14.64 -22.44
CA VAL A 495 -13.57 -13.27 -22.26
C VAL A 495 -12.93 -12.81 -23.56
N VAL A 496 -13.42 -11.70 -24.10
CA VAL A 496 -12.91 -11.13 -25.34
C VAL A 496 -12.29 -9.76 -25.06
N PHE A 497 -11.00 -9.63 -25.25
CA PHE A 497 -10.33 -8.34 -25.28
C PHE A 497 -10.39 -7.79 -26.71
N LYS A 498 -11.03 -6.62 -26.89
CA LYS A 498 -11.10 -6.00 -28.22
C LYS A 498 -9.70 -5.66 -28.74
N GLU A 499 -9.51 -5.75 -30.05
CA GLU A 499 -8.24 -5.48 -30.71
C GLU A 499 -7.73 -4.07 -30.37
N GLY A 500 -6.47 -3.98 -29.94
CA GLY A 500 -5.85 -2.73 -29.51
C GLY A 500 -6.09 -2.36 -28.04
N CYS A 501 -6.68 -3.25 -27.23
CA CYS A 501 -6.79 -3.10 -25.79
C CYS A 501 -5.39 -2.91 -25.16
N ASP A 502 -5.21 -1.88 -24.31
CA ASP A 502 -3.91 -1.48 -23.73
C ASP A 502 -3.75 -1.91 -22.28
N ILE A 503 -4.34 -3.03 -21.90
CA ILE A 503 -4.11 -3.65 -20.59
C ILE A 503 -2.71 -4.25 -20.59
N ARG A 504 -1.87 -3.76 -19.67
CA ARG A 504 -0.48 -4.22 -19.48
C ARG A 504 -0.33 -5.17 -18.32
N ILE A 505 -1.22 -5.07 -17.33
CA ILE A 505 -1.17 -5.83 -16.09
C ILE A 505 -2.51 -6.53 -15.87
N LEU A 506 -2.49 -7.84 -15.64
CA LEU A 506 -3.60 -8.56 -15.02
C LEU A 506 -3.32 -8.69 -13.53
N ASN A 507 -4.10 -7.98 -12.76
CA ASN A 507 -3.96 -7.92 -11.31
C ASN A 507 -4.29 -9.24 -10.61
N MET A 508 -4.02 -9.31 -9.30
CA MET A 508 -4.28 -10.47 -8.48
C MET A 508 -5.74 -10.93 -8.61
N GLY A 509 -5.93 -12.22 -8.87
CA GLY A 509 -7.23 -12.88 -8.84
C GLY A 509 -8.25 -12.41 -9.89
N VAL A 510 -7.89 -11.65 -10.92
CA VAL A 510 -8.85 -11.05 -11.89
C VAL A 510 -9.88 -12.06 -12.38
N PHE A 511 -9.50 -13.29 -12.71
CA PHE A 511 -10.37 -14.38 -13.15
C PHE A 511 -10.30 -15.59 -12.22
N PHE A 512 -9.97 -15.38 -10.94
CA PHE A 512 -9.95 -16.47 -9.96
C PHE A 512 -11.32 -17.14 -9.89
N GLY A 513 -11.36 -18.47 -9.87
CA GLY A 513 -12.63 -19.20 -9.71
C GLY A 513 -13.58 -19.16 -10.90
N CYS A 514 -13.18 -18.59 -12.06
CA CYS A 514 -13.98 -18.65 -13.30
C CYS A 514 -14.02 -20.09 -13.84
N THR A 515 -14.82 -20.93 -13.17
CA THR A 515 -14.83 -22.39 -13.42
C THR A 515 -15.34 -22.78 -14.80
N GLY A 516 -16.12 -21.91 -15.47
CA GLY A 516 -16.64 -22.08 -16.82
C GLY A 516 -15.66 -21.76 -17.94
N LEU A 517 -14.61 -20.98 -17.65
CA LEU A 517 -13.67 -20.46 -18.65
C LEU A 517 -12.86 -21.59 -19.30
N LYS A 518 -13.03 -21.77 -20.61
CA LYS A 518 -12.39 -22.85 -21.39
C LYS A 518 -11.10 -22.40 -22.05
N GLU A 519 -11.12 -21.22 -22.63
CA GLU A 519 -9.96 -20.60 -23.27
C GLU A 519 -10.02 -19.09 -23.14
N ILE A 520 -8.86 -18.45 -23.20
CA ILE A 520 -8.73 -17.00 -23.19
C ILE A 520 -7.61 -16.57 -24.10
N THR A 521 -7.88 -15.52 -24.89
CA THR A 521 -6.87 -14.82 -25.69
C THR A 521 -6.51 -13.53 -24.97
N LEU A 522 -5.28 -13.45 -24.49
CA LEU A 522 -4.78 -12.31 -23.72
C LEU A 522 -4.43 -11.12 -24.61
N PRO A 523 -4.49 -9.88 -24.10
CA PRO A 523 -4.11 -8.68 -24.86
C PRO A 523 -2.66 -8.76 -25.36
N SER A 524 -2.43 -8.30 -26.60
CA SER A 524 -1.10 -8.37 -27.22
C SER A 524 -0.02 -7.51 -26.55
N ARG A 525 -0.41 -6.55 -25.70
CA ARG A 525 0.46 -5.65 -24.95
C ARG A 525 0.59 -5.99 -23.48
N LEU A 526 0.06 -7.14 -23.04
CA LEU A 526 0.12 -7.58 -21.65
C LEU A 526 1.58 -7.89 -21.27
N GLU A 527 2.06 -7.26 -20.22
CA GLU A 527 3.43 -7.35 -19.71
C GLU A 527 3.51 -8.20 -18.43
N GLU A 528 2.50 -8.12 -17.55
CA GLU A 528 2.53 -8.76 -16.24
C GLU A 528 1.23 -9.51 -15.94
N VAL A 529 1.37 -10.67 -15.30
CA VAL A 529 0.24 -11.44 -14.75
C VAL A 529 0.54 -11.81 -13.29
N HIS A 530 -0.26 -11.26 -12.40
CA HIS A 530 -0.02 -11.36 -10.97
C HIS A 530 -0.65 -12.60 -10.33
N PHE A 531 -0.46 -12.72 -9.00
CA PHE A 531 -0.86 -13.83 -8.17
C PHE A 531 -2.29 -14.29 -8.45
N ALA A 532 -2.46 -15.60 -8.67
CA ALA A 532 -3.74 -16.29 -8.79
C ALA A 532 -4.70 -15.76 -9.88
N ALA A 533 -4.22 -14.98 -10.89
CA ALA A 533 -5.07 -14.35 -11.89
C ALA A 533 -6.02 -15.31 -12.61
N PHE A 534 -5.63 -16.59 -12.81
CA PHE A 534 -6.43 -17.66 -13.41
C PHE A 534 -6.53 -18.89 -12.51
N ALA A 535 -6.22 -18.76 -11.22
CA ALA A 535 -6.30 -19.92 -10.32
C ALA A 535 -7.76 -20.42 -10.20
N TYR A 536 -7.94 -21.72 -10.05
CA TYR A 536 -9.26 -22.39 -9.98
C TYR A 536 -10.12 -22.29 -11.26
N CYS A 537 -9.58 -21.85 -12.40
CA CYS A 537 -10.27 -21.95 -13.70
C CYS A 537 -10.34 -23.42 -14.15
N LYS A 538 -11.27 -24.18 -13.55
CA LYS A 538 -11.30 -25.66 -13.67
C LYS A 538 -11.53 -26.15 -15.10
N SER A 539 -12.22 -25.39 -15.94
CA SER A 539 -12.51 -25.73 -17.34
C SER A 539 -11.45 -25.26 -18.33
N LEU A 540 -10.46 -24.47 -17.88
CA LEU A 540 -9.44 -23.90 -18.76
C LEU A 540 -8.60 -25.00 -19.41
N GLU A 541 -8.69 -25.09 -20.75
CA GLU A 541 -7.99 -26.09 -21.54
C GLU A 541 -6.72 -25.55 -22.19
N LYS A 542 -6.76 -24.27 -22.60
CA LYS A 542 -5.67 -23.60 -23.30
C LYS A 542 -5.52 -22.14 -22.85
N ILE A 543 -4.25 -21.74 -22.67
CA ILE A 543 -3.89 -20.33 -22.46
C ILE A 543 -2.63 -20.01 -23.28
N ARG A 544 -2.62 -18.79 -23.88
CA ARG A 544 -1.47 -18.26 -24.61
C ARG A 544 -1.08 -16.91 -24.03
N PHE A 545 0.16 -16.79 -23.58
CA PHE A 545 0.75 -15.53 -23.11
C PHE A 545 1.39 -14.79 -24.29
N PRO A 546 1.22 -13.45 -24.42
CA PRO A 546 1.75 -12.69 -25.56
C PRO A 546 3.28 -12.50 -25.48
N GLU A 547 3.89 -12.07 -26.60
CA GLU A 547 5.34 -11.81 -26.70
C GLU A 547 5.82 -10.67 -25.79
N SER A 548 4.93 -9.76 -25.38
CA SER A 548 5.21 -8.61 -24.51
C SER A 548 5.44 -8.97 -23.04
N MET A 549 5.20 -10.24 -22.65
CA MET A 549 5.31 -10.69 -21.25
C MET A 549 6.69 -10.45 -20.66
N GLN A 550 6.72 -9.89 -19.44
CA GLN A 550 7.91 -9.60 -18.63
C GLN A 550 7.87 -10.31 -17.27
N TYR A 551 6.66 -10.50 -16.73
CA TYR A 551 6.48 -11.12 -15.40
C TYR A 551 5.24 -12.00 -15.35
N ILE A 552 5.36 -13.15 -14.69
CA ILE A 552 4.25 -14.05 -14.37
C ILE A 552 4.44 -14.66 -12.98
N ASP A 553 3.46 -14.49 -12.11
CA ASP A 553 3.52 -15.08 -10.77
C ASP A 553 3.43 -16.62 -10.80
N SER A 554 4.10 -17.26 -9.86
CA SER A 554 4.21 -18.71 -9.78
C SER A 554 2.89 -19.45 -9.54
N LEU A 555 1.87 -18.78 -8.99
CA LEU A 555 0.56 -19.34 -8.66
C LEU A 555 -0.56 -18.86 -9.60
N THR A 556 -0.21 -18.19 -10.69
CA THR A 556 -1.16 -17.60 -11.66
C THR A 556 -2.21 -18.58 -12.18
N ILE A 557 -1.85 -19.84 -12.46
CA ILE A 557 -2.69 -20.86 -13.09
C ILE A 557 -2.83 -22.13 -12.24
N THR A 558 -2.79 -22.01 -10.92
CA THR A 558 -2.94 -23.16 -10.02
C THR A 558 -4.36 -23.74 -10.06
N ILE A 559 -4.47 -25.07 -9.85
CA ILE A 559 -5.75 -25.82 -9.76
C ILE A 559 -6.61 -25.72 -11.05
N CYS A 560 -5.99 -25.47 -12.20
CA CYS A 560 -6.62 -25.54 -13.53
C CYS A 560 -6.61 -26.99 -14.05
N LYS A 561 -7.48 -27.83 -13.50
CA LYS A 561 -7.42 -29.32 -13.67
C LYS A 561 -7.56 -29.82 -15.11
N ASN A 562 -8.20 -29.05 -15.98
CA ASN A 562 -8.41 -29.45 -17.38
C ASN A 562 -7.39 -28.84 -18.34
N LEU A 563 -6.35 -28.18 -17.83
CA LEU A 563 -5.36 -27.49 -18.65
C LEU A 563 -4.52 -28.48 -19.48
N LYS A 564 -4.65 -28.38 -20.79
CA LYS A 564 -4.02 -29.27 -21.79
C LYS A 564 -2.82 -28.63 -22.46
N GLN A 565 -2.86 -27.30 -22.69
CA GLN A 565 -1.85 -26.59 -23.45
C GLN A 565 -1.59 -25.20 -22.91
N ILE A 566 -0.31 -24.84 -22.81
CA ILE A 566 0.15 -23.50 -22.48
C ILE A 566 1.15 -23.06 -23.52
N GLU A 567 0.95 -21.89 -24.10
CA GLU A 567 1.88 -21.27 -25.04
C GLU A 567 2.56 -20.08 -24.36
N VAL A 568 3.89 -20.06 -24.34
CA VAL A 568 4.71 -19.10 -23.58
C VAL A 568 5.82 -18.55 -24.47
N PRO A 569 6.09 -17.22 -24.48
CA PRO A 569 7.23 -16.66 -25.17
C PRO A 569 8.55 -17.30 -24.72
N LEU A 570 9.50 -17.46 -25.64
CA LEU A 570 10.79 -18.06 -25.34
C LEU A 570 11.56 -17.25 -24.26
N SER A 571 11.36 -15.94 -24.19
CA SER A 571 11.93 -15.04 -23.17
C SER A 571 11.55 -15.43 -21.74
N MET A 572 10.35 -15.99 -21.55
CA MET A 572 9.80 -16.37 -20.24
C MET A 572 10.11 -17.81 -19.81
N LYS A 573 10.99 -18.50 -20.52
CA LYS A 573 11.23 -19.95 -20.30
C LYS A 573 11.75 -20.29 -18.90
N GLU A 574 12.61 -19.46 -18.34
CA GLU A 574 13.19 -19.69 -17.01
C GLU A 574 12.17 -19.43 -15.90
N ASP A 575 11.44 -18.31 -15.97
CA ASP A 575 10.40 -17.95 -15.01
C ASP A 575 9.27 -19.00 -15.02
N PHE A 576 8.88 -19.45 -16.23
CA PHE A 576 7.84 -20.47 -16.37
C PHE A 576 8.24 -21.85 -15.84
N ALA A 577 9.52 -22.14 -15.63
CA ALA A 577 9.97 -23.38 -15.02
C ALA A 577 9.46 -23.55 -13.57
N ILE A 578 9.30 -22.46 -12.83
CA ILE A 578 8.74 -22.47 -11.48
C ILE A 578 7.26 -22.84 -11.53
N ILE A 579 6.48 -22.24 -12.42
CA ILE A 579 5.06 -22.51 -12.64
C ILE A 579 4.85 -23.98 -13.02
N LYS A 580 5.68 -24.49 -13.94
CA LYS A 580 5.63 -25.91 -14.34
C LYS A 580 5.88 -26.85 -13.16
N LYS A 581 6.77 -26.49 -12.23
CA LYS A 581 7.02 -27.27 -11.00
C LYS A 581 5.80 -27.25 -10.09
N SER A 582 5.13 -26.11 -9.94
CA SER A 582 3.88 -25.98 -9.17
C SER A 582 2.79 -26.88 -9.76
N LEU A 583 2.51 -26.77 -11.08
CA LEU A 583 1.53 -27.61 -11.77
C LEU A 583 1.82 -29.11 -11.62
N ASN A 584 3.08 -29.52 -11.73
CA ASN A 584 3.48 -30.92 -11.52
C ASN A 584 3.18 -31.40 -10.09
N SER A 585 3.34 -30.56 -9.07
CA SER A 585 2.99 -30.89 -7.69
C SER A 585 1.48 -31.11 -7.51
N GLU A 586 0.66 -30.46 -8.33
CA GLU A 586 -0.79 -30.60 -8.39
C GLU A 586 -1.27 -31.75 -9.32
N LYS A 587 -0.33 -32.48 -9.93
CA LYS A 587 -0.59 -33.53 -10.91
C LYS A 587 -1.28 -33.03 -12.18
N ILE A 588 -0.96 -31.82 -12.61
CA ILE A 588 -1.43 -31.20 -13.85
C ILE A 588 -0.23 -31.15 -14.82
N TYR A 589 -0.37 -31.77 -16.00
CA TYR A 589 0.73 -31.96 -16.96
C TYR A 589 0.38 -31.40 -18.34
N PRO A 590 0.23 -30.09 -18.52
CA PRO A 590 -0.09 -29.51 -19.82
C PRO A 590 1.10 -29.61 -20.79
N LYS A 591 0.80 -29.65 -22.08
CA LYS A 591 1.81 -29.43 -23.11
C LYS A 591 2.25 -27.97 -23.10
N VAL A 592 3.50 -27.69 -22.74
CA VAL A 592 4.08 -26.35 -22.80
C VAL A 592 4.77 -26.16 -24.15
N ILE A 593 4.40 -25.12 -24.86
CA ILE A 593 4.96 -24.73 -26.16
C ILE A 593 5.63 -23.38 -25.99
N TYR A 594 6.93 -23.32 -26.26
CA TYR A 594 7.69 -22.09 -26.31
C TYR A 594 7.77 -21.59 -27.75
N TYR A 595 7.52 -20.31 -27.99
CA TYR A 595 7.54 -19.71 -29.33
C TYR A 595 8.24 -18.32 -29.32
#